data_8f74e9891ab63d434f401f218e6a310e
#
_entry.id   8f74e9891ab63d434f401f218e6a310e
#
_cell.length_a   1.000
_cell.length_b   1.000
_cell.length_c   1.000
_cell.angle_alpha   90.00
_cell.angle_beta   90.00
_cell.angle_gamma   90.00
#
_symmetry.space_group_name_H-M   'P 1'
#
loop_
_entity.id
_entity.type
_entity.pdbx_description
1 polymer ?
#
loop_
_entity_poly.entity_id
_entity_poly.type
_entity_poly.pdbx_seq_one_letter_code
_entity_poly.pdbx_strand_id
1 'polypeptide(L)'
;MLQDQERGSLRRSLSRRRSFRSGAGMDDRGWTLLHIGSRKGDLKQVKRLLNEGMDVNVAAWGPKSKGITPLHLAAEGGHLEVMDELLERGANIDARTKGACGWTPLHNAAKERRREAVKFLVENGAFLPDDMYDCRFNPPLHYCPGLEWAYEEMKRLQLETSSSGDSSYSSES
;
A
#
# COMPACT_ATOMS: atom_id res chain seq x y z
N MET A 1 19.49 -54.88 -1.33
CA MET A 1 19.50 -54.07 -2.57
C MET A 1 18.20 -53.26 -2.79
N LEU A 2 17.55 -52.75 -1.75
CA LEU A 2 16.31 -51.99 -1.90
C LEU A 2 16.27 -50.71 -1.05
N GLN A 3 17.42 -50.08 -0.76
CA GLN A 3 17.46 -48.86 0.06
C GLN A 3 17.95 -47.60 -0.64
N ASP A 4 18.25 -47.64 -1.94
CA ASP A 4 18.84 -46.48 -2.66
C ASP A 4 17.83 -45.68 -3.53
N GLN A 5 16.55 -46.06 -3.55
CA GLN A 5 15.57 -45.34 -4.40
C GLN A 5 14.77 -44.24 -3.70
N GLU A 6 14.80 -44.14 -2.39
CA GLU A 6 14.02 -43.11 -1.68
C GLU A 6 14.72 -41.77 -1.42
N ARG A 7 16.04 -41.71 -1.67
CA ARG A 7 16.80 -40.47 -1.48
C ARG A 7 16.73 -39.48 -2.66
N GLY A 8 16.22 -39.93 -3.79
CA GLY A 8 16.13 -39.12 -5.02
C GLY A 8 14.89 -38.18 -5.06
N SER A 9 13.85 -38.55 -4.35
CA SER A 9 12.57 -37.82 -4.43
C SER A 9 12.51 -36.53 -3.57
N LEU A 10 13.20 -36.51 -2.44
CA LEU A 10 13.22 -35.38 -1.53
C LEU A 10 14.06 -34.18 -2.01
N ARG A 11 15.07 -34.45 -2.88
CA ARG A 11 15.89 -33.36 -3.43
C ARG A 11 15.22 -32.58 -4.54
N ARG A 12 14.25 -33.16 -5.24
CA ARG A 12 13.50 -32.48 -6.31
C ARG A 12 12.46 -31.49 -5.76
N SER A 13 11.94 -31.74 -4.57
CA SER A 13 10.98 -30.86 -3.92
C SER A 13 11.60 -29.56 -3.38
N LEU A 14 12.84 -29.62 -2.92
CA LEU A 14 13.57 -28.44 -2.42
C LEU A 14 14.13 -27.55 -3.54
N SER A 15 14.40 -28.11 -4.72
CA SER A 15 14.89 -27.37 -5.88
C SER A 15 13.80 -26.45 -6.47
N ARG A 16 12.52 -26.85 -6.41
CA ARG A 16 11.42 -26.01 -6.89
C ARG A 16 11.18 -24.77 -6.03
N ARG A 17 11.47 -24.83 -4.73
CA ARG A 17 11.36 -23.65 -3.84
C ARG A 17 12.50 -22.65 -4.00
N ARG A 18 13.66 -23.07 -4.48
CA ARG A 18 14.79 -22.20 -4.79
C ARG A 18 14.63 -21.47 -6.13
N SER A 19 13.93 -22.04 -7.09
CA SER A 19 13.72 -21.43 -8.41
C SER A 19 12.79 -20.20 -8.35
N PHE A 20 11.92 -20.12 -7.34
CA PHE A 20 11.06 -18.95 -7.15
C PHE A 20 11.79 -17.75 -6.50
N ARG A 21 12.98 -17.96 -5.92
CA ARG A 21 13.83 -16.92 -5.32
C ARG A 21 14.81 -16.26 -6.28
N SER A 22 15.07 -16.86 -7.42
CA SER A 22 15.92 -16.27 -8.45
C SER A 22 15.10 -15.80 -9.65
N GLY A 23 13.83 -15.42 -9.40
CA GLY A 23 12.94 -14.88 -10.41
C GLY A 23 13.45 -13.53 -10.93
N ALA A 24 13.76 -13.49 -12.21
CA ALA A 24 13.94 -12.28 -12.98
C ALA A 24 12.76 -11.32 -12.66
N GLY A 25 13.02 -10.23 -11.92
CA GLY A 25 12.00 -9.25 -11.60
C GLY A 25 12.07 -8.65 -10.21
N MET A 26 13.00 -9.05 -9.35
CA MET A 26 13.29 -8.38 -8.08
C MET A 26 14.50 -7.48 -8.24
N ASP A 27 14.34 -6.21 -7.88
CA ASP A 27 15.46 -5.28 -7.79
C ASP A 27 16.15 -5.36 -6.41
N ASP A 28 17.26 -4.62 -6.23
CA ASP A 28 18.00 -4.55 -4.95
C ASP A 28 17.17 -4.03 -3.77
N ARG A 29 15.99 -3.47 -4.03
CA ARG A 29 15.03 -3.01 -3.02
C ARG A 29 14.13 -4.13 -2.50
N GLY A 30 14.22 -5.32 -3.10
CA GLY A 30 13.35 -6.44 -2.81
C GLY A 30 11.91 -6.21 -3.29
N TRP A 31 11.76 -5.45 -4.38
CA TRP A 31 10.48 -5.18 -5.02
C TRP A 31 10.12 -6.29 -5.99
N THR A 32 8.87 -6.72 -5.96
CA THR A 32 8.31 -7.60 -6.97
C THR A 32 7.86 -6.81 -8.20
N LEU A 33 7.53 -7.50 -9.28
CA LEU A 33 6.95 -6.87 -10.47
C LEU A 33 5.67 -6.09 -10.15
N LEU A 34 4.90 -6.54 -9.15
CA LEU A 34 3.69 -5.83 -8.70
C LEU A 34 4.03 -4.47 -8.05
N HIS A 35 5.11 -4.41 -7.26
CA HIS A 35 5.61 -3.14 -6.73
C HIS A 35 6.02 -2.17 -7.85
N ILE A 36 6.75 -2.68 -8.84
CA ILE A 36 7.25 -1.88 -9.97
C ILE A 36 6.07 -1.36 -10.81
N GLY A 37 5.12 -2.24 -11.15
CA GLY A 37 3.91 -1.87 -11.88
C GLY A 37 3.07 -0.82 -11.15
N SER A 38 2.92 -0.99 -9.84
CA SER A 38 2.17 -0.05 -9.00
C SER A 38 2.83 1.33 -8.94
N ARG A 39 4.15 1.39 -8.80
CA ARG A 39 4.89 2.66 -8.80
C ARG A 39 4.84 3.39 -10.15
N LYS A 40 4.84 2.64 -11.24
CA LYS A 40 4.75 3.20 -12.62
C LYS A 40 3.33 3.61 -13.00
N GLY A 41 2.32 3.15 -12.27
CA GLY A 41 0.92 3.34 -12.65
C GLY A 41 0.47 2.45 -13.81
N ASP A 42 1.16 1.34 -14.05
CA ASP A 42 0.80 0.40 -15.12
C ASP A 42 -0.33 -0.53 -14.68
N LEU A 43 -1.56 -0.03 -14.85
CA LEU A 43 -2.78 -0.75 -14.48
C LEU A 43 -2.90 -2.11 -15.19
N LYS A 44 -2.47 -2.20 -16.46
CA LYS A 44 -2.55 -3.45 -17.24
C LYS A 44 -1.63 -4.51 -16.65
N GLN A 45 -0.40 -4.14 -16.32
CA GLN A 45 0.56 -5.03 -15.68
C GLN A 45 0.06 -5.46 -14.30
N VAL A 46 -0.44 -4.52 -13.49
CA VAL A 46 -0.99 -4.79 -12.15
C VAL A 46 -2.15 -5.79 -12.23
N LYS A 47 -3.14 -5.55 -13.07
CA LYS A 47 -4.27 -6.48 -13.28
C LYS A 47 -3.81 -7.87 -13.69
N ARG A 48 -2.87 -7.96 -14.63
CA ARG A 48 -2.33 -9.24 -15.08
C ARG A 48 -1.68 -10.01 -13.92
N LEU A 49 -0.80 -9.37 -13.17
CA LEU A 49 -0.06 -10.01 -12.06
C LEU A 49 -1.01 -10.47 -10.94
N LEU A 50 -2.04 -9.68 -10.62
CA LEU A 50 -3.05 -10.06 -9.63
C LEU A 50 -3.92 -11.24 -10.13
N ASN A 51 -4.24 -11.30 -11.43
CA ASN A 51 -4.95 -12.42 -12.03
C ASN A 51 -4.09 -13.71 -12.07
N GLU A 52 -2.77 -13.58 -12.16
CA GLU A 52 -1.82 -14.69 -12.05
C GLU A 52 -1.66 -15.21 -10.61
N GLY A 53 -2.36 -14.61 -9.64
CA GLY A 53 -2.38 -15.03 -8.23
C GLY A 53 -1.30 -14.40 -7.36
N MET A 54 -0.72 -13.28 -7.77
CA MET A 54 0.24 -12.56 -6.94
C MET A 54 -0.47 -11.96 -5.72
N ASP A 55 0.15 -12.06 -4.54
CA ASP A 55 -0.40 -11.48 -3.31
C ASP A 55 -0.43 -9.95 -3.41
N VAL A 56 -1.63 -9.38 -3.30
CA VAL A 56 -1.86 -7.92 -3.33
C VAL A 56 -1.15 -7.20 -2.18
N ASN A 57 -0.97 -7.86 -1.05
CA ASN A 57 -0.30 -7.35 0.15
C ASN A 57 1.18 -7.75 0.26
N VAL A 58 1.77 -8.19 -0.85
CA VAL A 58 3.19 -8.57 -0.86
C VAL A 58 4.05 -7.43 -0.33
N ALA A 59 4.87 -7.74 0.69
CA ALA A 59 5.74 -6.76 1.32
C ALA A 59 7.15 -6.82 0.73
N ALA A 60 7.72 -5.67 0.39
CA ALA A 60 9.11 -5.57 0.01
C ALA A 60 10.01 -6.01 1.18
N TRP A 61 11.12 -6.70 0.89
CA TRP A 61 12.02 -7.24 1.89
C TRP A 61 13.40 -6.56 1.93
N GLY A 62 13.68 -5.70 0.97
CA GLY A 62 14.95 -4.97 0.91
C GLY A 62 15.17 -4.07 2.15
N PRO A 63 16.42 -3.86 2.57
CA PRO A 63 16.74 -3.17 3.83
C PRO A 63 16.18 -1.75 3.91
N LYS A 64 16.10 -1.04 2.79
CA LYS A 64 15.56 0.33 2.70
C LYS A 64 14.05 0.40 2.42
N SER A 65 13.45 -0.72 2.05
CA SER A 65 12.05 -0.79 1.59
C SER A 65 11.21 -1.77 2.39
N LYS A 66 11.71 -2.23 3.55
CA LYS A 66 11.12 -3.31 4.33
C LYS A 66 9.67 -3.01 4.70
N GLY A 67 8.77 -3.88 4.25
CA GLY A 67 7.34 -3.76 4.54
C GLY A 67 6.57 -2.84 3.61
N ILE A 68 7.19 -2.24 2.60
CA ILE A 68 6.47 -1.47 1.57
C ILE A 68 5.59 -2.45 0.77
N THR A 69 4.32 -2.11 0.59
CA THR A 69 3.36 -2.84 -0.25
C THR A 69 3.14 -2.14 -1.59
N PRO A 70 2.56 -2.80 -2.59
CA PRO A 70 2.21 -2.16 -3.85
C PRO A 70 1.34 -0.90 -3.68
N LEU A 71 0.43 -0.91 -2.69
CA LEU A 71 -0.43 0.25 -2.40
C LEU A 71 0.36 1.48 -1.91
N HIS A 72 1.42 1.29 -1.12
CA HIS A 72 2.32 2.39 -0.73
C HIS A 72 2.91 3.09 -1.96
N LEU A 73 3.37 2.32 -2.94
CA LEU A 73 4.02 2.85 -4.13
C LEU A 73 3.03 3.48 -5.12
N ALA A 74 1.83 2.91 -5.24
CA ALA A 74 0.75 3.52 -6.02
C ALA A 74 0.33 4.87 -5.41
N ALA A 75 0.22 4.95 -4.10
CA ALA A 75 -0.09 6.18 -3.36
C ALA A 75 1.03 7.24 -3.50
N GLU A 76 2.30 6.83 -3.39
CA GLU A 76 3.47 7.69 -3.64
C GLU A 76 3.45 8.28 -5.05
N GLY A 77 3.09 7.47 -6.06
CA GLY A 77 2.96 7.90 -7.45
C GLY A 77 1.71 8.73 -7.74
N GLY A 78 0.67 8.63 -6.90
CA GLY A 78 -0.63 9.26 -7.13
C GLY A 78 -1.48 8.54 -8.18
N HIS A 79 -1.30 7.24 -8.36
CA HIS A 79 -1.96 6.43 -9.39
C HIS A 79 -3.30 5.88 -8.89
N LEU A 80 -4.37 6.68 -8.99
CA LEU A 80 -5.69 6.37 -8.44
C LEU A 80 -6.29 5.07 -8.98
N GLU A 81 -6.21 4.84 -10.29
CA GLU A 81 -6.74 3.63 -10.92
C GLU A 81 -6.04 2.35 -10.43
N VAL A 82 -4.74 2.43 -10.17
CA VAL A 82 -3.97 1.31 -9.60
C VAL A 82 -4.34 1.12 -8.13
N MET A 83 -4.50 2.21 -7.38
CA MET A 83 -4.92 2.16 -5.97
C MET A 83 -6.30 1.52 -5.84
N ASP A 84 -7.24 1.89 -6.70
CA ASP A 84 -8.59 1.33 -6.76
C ASP A 84 -8.56 -0.18 -7.03
N GLU A 85 -7.87 -0.62 -8.07
CA GLU A 85 -7.69 -2.05 -8.37
C GLU A 85 -7.07 -2.83 -7.22
N LEU A 86 -6.05 -2.27 -6.55
CA LEU A 86 -5.41 -2.92 -5.40
C LEU A 86 -6.39 -3.06 -4.23
N LEU A 87 -7.19 -2.02 -3.93
CA LEU A 87 -8.20 -2.05 -2.86
C LEU A 87 -9.32 -3.03 -3.17
N GLU A 88 -9.82 -3.08 -4.41
CA GLU A 88 -10.81 -4.07 -4.86
C GLU A 88 -10.31 -5.51 -4.70
N ARG A 89 -9.01 -5.74 -4.81
CA ARG A 89 -8.37 -7.05 -4.59
C ARG A 89 -8.01 -7.33 -3.14
N GLY A 90 -8.40 -6.47 -2.21
CA GLY A 90 -8.20 -6.66 -0.78
C GLY A 90 -6.85 -6.15 -0.25
N ALA A 91 -6.27 -5.13 -0.89
CA ALA A 91 -5.10 -4.46 -0.33
C ALA A 91 -5.43 -3.85 1.04
N ASN A 92 -4.51 -4.02 2.00
CA ASN A 92 -4.64 -3.39 3.31
C ASN A 92 -4.33 -1.90 3.21
N ILE A 93 -5.37 -1.07 3.31
CA ILE A 93 -5.28 0.39 3.20
C ILE A 93 -4.40 1.01 4.29
N ASP A 94 -4.32 0.39 5.45
CA ASP A 94 -3.54 0.83 6.61
C ASP A 94 -2.27 -0.01 6.84
N ALA A 95 -1.78 -0.69 5.79
CA ALA A 95 -0.54 -1.45 5.87
C ALA A 95 0.61 -0.56 6.34
N ARG A 96 1.42 -1.05 7.28
CA ARG A 96 2.56 -0.31 7.83
C ARG A 96 3.88 -0.87 7.37
N THR A 97 4.79 0.02 7.00
CA THR A 97 6.18 -0.35 6.73
C THR A 97 6.87 -0.81 8.02
N LYS A 98 7.88 -1.65 7.90
CA LYS A 98 8.68 -2.14 9.03
C LYS A 98 9.86 -1.22 9.39
N GLY A 99 9.86 -0.01 8.90
CA GLY A 99 10.84 1.02 9.25
C GLY A 99 10.52 1.69 10.60
N ALA A 100 11.41 2.57 11.06
CA ALA A 100 11.27 3.28 12.33
C ALA A 100 9.96 4.08 12.44
N CYS A 101 9.43 4.55 11.31
CA CYS A 101 8.23 5.38 11.26
C CYS A 101 6.92 4.60 11.04
N GLY A 102 6.96 3.34 10.61
CA GLY A 102 5.74 2.55 10.36
C GLY A 102 4.76 3.25 9.41
N TRP A 103 5.25 3.75 8.28
CA TRP A 103 4.45 4.53 7.33
C TRP A 103 3.33 3.71 6.70
N THR A 104 2.17 4.35 6.51
CA THR A 104 1.04 3.82 5.75
C THR A 104 1.05 4.38 4.32
N PRO A 105 0.24 3.84 3.39
CA PRO A 105 0.07 4.45 2.06
C PRO A 105 -0.31 5.92 2.12
N LEU A 106 -1.13 6.31 3.11
CA LEU A 106 -1.52 7.71 3.32
C LEU A 106 -0.31 8.61 3.63
N HIS A 107 0.64 8.14 4.45
CA HIS A 107 1.88 8.86 4.73
C HIS A 107 2.72 9.05 3.46
N ASN A 108 2.80 8.02 2.60
CA ASN A 108 3.54 8.12 1.34
C ASN A 108 2.90 9.13 0.38
N ALA A 109 1.57 9.10 0.24
CA ALA A 109 0.83 10.06 -0.57
C ALA A 109 1.01 11.49 -0.06
N ALA A 110 0.95 11.69 1.25
CA ALA A 110 1.11 12.98 1.90
C ALA A 110 2.53 13.55 1.72
N LYS A 111 3.54 12.72 1.92
CA LYS A 111 4.96 13.10 1.70
C LYS A 111 5.20 13.64 0.30
N GLU A 112 4.64 12.98 -0.69
CA GLU A 112 4.78 13.37 -2.11
C GLU A 112 3.72 14.40 -2.55
N ARG A 113 2.91 14.89 -1.60
CA ARG A 113 1.86 15.90 -1.83
C ARG A 113 0.85 15.50 -2.91
N ARG A 114 0.51 14.19 -2.97
CA ARG A 114 -0.48 13.65 -3.89
C ARG A 114 -1.90 13.86 -3.35
N ARG A 115 -2.46 15.06 -3.56
CA ARG A 115 -3.76 15.47 -3.00
C ARG A 115 -4.88 14.49 -3.32
N GLU A 116 -5.00 14.10 -4.58
CA GLU A 116 -6.06 13.19 -5.03
C GLU A 116 -5.90 11.80 -4.41
N ALA A 117 -4.66 11.31 -4.25
CA ALA A 117 -4.40 10.04 -3.57
C ALA A 117 -4.72 10.12 -2.07
N VAL A 118 -4.38 11.23 -1.40
CA VAL A 118 -4.76 11.46 0.01
C VAL A 118 -6.28 11.45 0.15
N LYS A 119 -6.98 12.23 -0.68
CA LYS A 119 -8.45 12.28 -0.70
C LYS A 119 -9.04 10.89 -0.92
N PHE A 120 -8.58 10.18 -1.95
CA PHE A 120 -9.03 8.84 -2.29
C PHE A 120 -8.86 7.86 -1.12
N LEU A 121 -7.70 7.85 -0.45
CA LEU A 121 -7.44 6.97 0.68
C LEU A 121 -8.36 7.29 1.87
N VAL A 122 -8.57 8.56 2.18
CA VAL A 122 -9.46 8.97 3.27
C VAL A 122 -10.91 8.58 2.96
N GLU A 123 -11.39 8.81 1.74
CA GLU A 123 -12.73 8.43 1.30
C GLU A 123 -12.95 6.91 1.34
N ASN A 124 -11.90 6.12 1.12
CA ASN A 124 -11.94 4.66 1.24
C ASN A 124 -11.66 4.14 2.65
N GLY A 125 -11.63 5.01 3.65
CA GLY A 125 -11.56 4.64 5.06
C GLY A 125 -10.16 4.43 5.61
N ALA A 126 -9.12 5.01 5.01
CA ALA A 126 -7.79 5.02 5.60
C ALA A 126 -7.83 5.64 7.00
N PHE A 127 -7.22 4.95 7.96
CA PHE A 127 -7.21 5.40 9.34
C PHE A 127 -6.41 6.69 9.50
N LEU A 128 -7.04 7.67 10.09
CA LEU A 128 -6.45 8.92 10.48
C LEU A 128 -6.82 9.19 11.94
N PRO A 129 -5.86 9.29 12.84
CA PRO A 129 -6.17 9.68 14.22
C PRO A 129 -6.65 11.13 14.28
N ASP A 130 -7.57 11.42 15.17
CA ASP A 130 -8.13 12.77 15.40
C ASP A 130 -7.05 13.77 15.84
N ASP A 131 -6.00 13.28 16.47
CA ASP A 131 -4.85 14.06 16.92
C ASP A 131 -3.57 13.62 16.19
N MET A 132 -2.98 14.56 15.44
CA MET A 132 -1.73 14.30 14.74
C MET A 132 -0.52 14.10 15.67
N TYR A 133 -0.65 14.47 16.93
CA TYR A 133 0.37 14.25 17.96
C TYR A 133 0.20 12.92 18.70
N ASP A 134 -0.85 12.17 18.40
CA ASP A 134 -1.07 10.86 19.00
C ASP A 134 -0.08 9.81 18.47
N CYS A 135 1.06 9.72 19.13
CA CYS A 135 2.14 8.80 18.76
C CYS A 135 1.79 7.31 18.92
N ARG A 136 0.62 6.97 19.47
CA ARG A 136 0.15 5.57 19.56
C ARG A 136 -0.19 4.99 18.19
N PHE A 137 -0.63 5.83 17.26
CA PHE A 137 -1.13 5.42 15.95
C PHE A 137 -0.31 5.96 14.79
N ASN A 138 0.31 7.12 14.96
CA ASN A 138 1.16 7.75 13.96
C ASN A 138 2.54 8.07 14.52
N PRO A 139 3.59 7.96 13.71
CA PRO A 139 4.88 8.48 14.12
C PRO A 139 4.80 10.00 14.31
N PRO A 140 5.57 10.56 15.23
CA PRO A 140 5.62 12.01 15.43
C PRO A 140 5.97 12.76 14.15
N LEU A 141 5.43 13.96 13.97
CA LEU A 141 5.61 14.80 12.77
C LEU A 141 7.07 14.99 12.35
N HIS A 142 7.97 15.08 13.31
CA HIS A 142 9.40 15.25 13.01
C HIS A 142 10.05 14.04 12.30
N TYR A 143 9.39 12.86 12.34
CA TYR A 143 9.81 11.69 11.59
C TYR A 143 9.12 11.55 10.23
N CYS A 144 8.01 12.26 10.01
CA CYS A 144 7.18 12.17 8.81
C CYS A 144 6.92 13.55 8.21
N PRO A 145 7.90 14.15 7.54
CA PRO A 145 7.69 15.44 6.88
C PRO A 145 6.57 15.35 5.84
N GLY A 146 5.68 16.34 5.85
CA GLY A 146 4.51 16.39 4.97
C GLY A 146 3.22 15.85 5.60
N LEU A 147 3.29 15.21 6.79
CA LEU A 147 2.10 14.73 7.47
C LEU A 147 1.21 15.87 7.97
N GLU A 148 1.81 16.98 8.42
CA GLU A 148 1.09 18.20 8.81
C GLU A 148 0.18 18.70 7.69
N TRP A 149 0.72 18.82 6.48
CA TRP A 149 -0.06 19.20 5.32
C TRP A 149 -1.20 18.21 5.03
N ALA A 150 -0.97 16.90 5.16
CA ALA A 150 -2.00 15.89 4.98
C ALA A 150 -3.14 16.04 6.00
N TYR A 151 -2.80 16.34 7.25
CA TYR A 151 -3.79 16.62 8.29
C TYR A 151 -4.61 17.86 8.01
N GLU A 152 -4.00 18.95 7.58
CA GLU A 152 -4.69 20.17 7.20
C GLU A 152 -5.65 19.93 6.03
N GLU A 153 -5.21 19.23 5.02
CA GLU A 153 -6.02 18.87 3.85
C GLU A 153 -7.21 17.98 4.25
N MET A 154 -7.01 17.04 5.15
CA MET A 154 -8.07 16.16 5.62
C MET A 154 -9.10 16.89 6.50
N LYS A 155 -8.66 17.77 7.39
CA LYS A 155 -9.59 18.64 8.14
C LYS A 155 -10.45 19.47 7.20
N ARG A 156 -9.86 19.97 6.13
CA ARG A 156 -10.58 20.72 5.10
C ARG A 156 -11.64 19.85 4.41
N LEU A 157 -11.27 18.63 4.00
CA LEU A 157 -12.18 17.70 3.35
C LEU A 157 -13.32 17.25 4.27
N GLN A 158 -13.05 17.01 5.56
CA GLN A 158 -14.09 16.68 6.55
C GLN A 158 -15.08 17.84 6.73
N LEU A 159 -14.60 19.07 6.73
CA LEU A 159 -15.45 20.26 6.81
C LEU A 159 -16.33 20.40 5.54
N GLU A 160 -15.78 20.13 4.36
CA GLU A 160 -16.53 20.18 3.10
C GLU A 160 -17.63 19.11 3.04
N THR A 161 -17.37 17.90 3.54
CA THR A 161 -18.39 16.83 3.60
C THR A 161 -19.47 17.09 4.66
N SER A 162 -19.12 17.77 5.75
CA SER A 162 -20.08 18.14 6.79
C SER A 162 -21.02 19.27 6.36
N SER A 163 -20.58 20.16 5.48
CA SER A 163 -21.38 21.30 5.00
C SER A 163 -22.33 20.93 3.85
N SER A 164 -22.12 19.81 3.16
CA SER A 164 -23.01 19.37 2.08
C SER A 164 -24.18 18.51 2.53
N GLY A 165 -24.28 18.19 3.82
CA GLY A 165 -25.36 17.38 4.42
C GLY A 165 -26.58 18.14 4.90
N ASP A 166 -26.59 19.47 4.87
CA ASP A 166 -27.59 20.27 5.59
C ASP A 166 -28.53 21.12 4.70
N SER A 167 -28.70 20.75 3.43
CA SER A 167 -29.59 21.51 2.52
C SER A 167 -30.83 20.74 2.02
N SER A 168 -31.38 19.82 2.78
CA SER A 168 -32.65 19.19 2.45
C SER A 168 -33.61 19.05 3.63
N TYR A 169 -33.91 20.17 4.29
CA TYR A 169 -35.10 20.35 5.11
C TYR A 169 -35.73 21.70 4.80
N SER A 170 -36.43 21.78 3.67
CA SER A 170 -37.43 22.83 3.49
C SER A 170 -38.75 22.27 4.00
N SER A 171 -39.18 22.81 5.13
CA SER A 171 -40.53 22.67 5.68
C SER A 171 -41.57 23.09 4.64
N GLU A 172 -42.44 22.20 4.25
CA GLU A 172 -43.74 22.56 3.72
C GLU A 172 -44.70 22.75 4.90
N SER A 173 -45.19 23.97 4.99
CA SER A 173 -46.41 24.30 5.73
C SER A 173 -47.51 24.55 4.74
#